data_de77c680f50ef576957d274b178f0981
#
_entry.id   de77c680f50ef576957d274b178f0981
#
_cell.length_a   1.000
_cell.length_b   1.000
_cell.length_c   1.000
_cell.angle_alpha   90.00
_cell.angle_beta   90.00
_cell.angle_gamma   90.00
#
_symmetry.space_group_name_H-M   'P 1'
#
loop_
_entity.id
_entity.type
_entity.pdbx_description
1 polymer ?
#
loop_
_entity_poly.entity_id
_entity_poly.type
_entity_poly.pdbx_seq_one_letter_code
_entity_poly.pdbx_strand_id
1 'polypeptide(L)'
;MYRLIVSDYDGTLNVNDKPLSQNFFTKLNMHACRGGIFAIASGRPYNQLKKILFQVSQNIVFISDDGAQMMYKNCVLYKKTVDIPDAKALCSKALDNGFTAICALREENRSVKREQLSLPFFMNSDIFKIIIVKDGENTDILKAAAQTLNLRVCYEDKDYLEFCHKEANKGEAVKKLMQKFSVNENQMLVLGDNVNDISMLSLTKNRVFPQNARQEVLDLGGTVVENVEKYIIELK
;
A
#
# COMPACT_ATOMS: atom_id res chain seq x y z
N MET A 1 -10.67 -0.48 -23.84
CA MET A 1 -9.66 -1.21 -23.02
C MET A 1 -8.87 -0.22 -22.19
N TYR A 2 -8.76 -0.43 -20.87
CA TYR A 2 -7.96 0.42 -20.00
C TYR A 2 -6.47 0.16 -20.23
N ARG A 3 -5.67 1.23 -20.25
CA ARG A 3 -4.20 1.13 -20.37
C ARG A 3 -3.55 0.86 -19.02
N LEU A 4 -4.14 1.35 -17.93
CA LEU A 4 -3.69 1.12 -16.57
C LEU A 4 -4.86 0.57 -15.73
N ILE A 5 -4.64 -0.55 -15.06
CA ILE A 5 -5.55 -1.10 -14.06
C ILE A 5 -4.80 -1.10 -12.73
N VAL A 6 -5.35 -0.43 -11.71
CA VAL A 6 -4.81 -0.40 -10.36
C VAL A 6 -5.79 -1.07 -9.43
N SER A 7 -5.37 -2.07 -8.70
CA SER A 7 -6.22 -2.75 -7.72
C SER A 7 -5.57 -2.78 -6.35
N ASP A 8 -6.36 -2.49 -5.32
CA ASP A 8 -6.01 -2.95 -3.98
C ASP A 8 -6.03 -4.48 -3.93
N TYR A 9 -5.38 -5.04 -2.90
CA TYR A 9 -5.27 -6.49 -2.72
C TYR A 9 -6.23 -7.02 -1.66
N ASP A 10 -6.07 -6.59 -0.41
CA ASP A 10 -6.81 -7.13 0.74
C ASP A 10 -8.22 -6.54 0.83
N GLY A 11 -9.24 -7.40 0.82
CA GLY A 11 -10.64 -6.96 0.79
C GLY A 11 -11.16 -6.68 -0.63
N THR A 12 -10.29 -6.47 -1.61
CA THR A 12 -10.63 -6.18 -3.00
C THR A 12 -10.39 -7.39 -3.91
N LEU A 13 -9.14 -7.74 -4.23
CA LEU A 13 -8.81 -8.96 -5.01
C LEU A 13 -8.80 -10.20 -4.14
N ASN A 14 -8.30 -10.08 -2.94
CA ASN A 14 -8.24 -11.16 -1.96
C ASN A 14 -9.36 -10.99 -0.94
N VAL A 15 -10.46 -11.67 -1.18
CA VAL A 15 -11.59 -11.77 -0.25
C VAL A 15 -11.60 -13.18 0.33
N ASN A 16 -11.56 -13.29 1.68
CA ASN A 16 -11.55 -14.56 2.42
C ASN A 16 -10.30 -15.44 2.19
N ASP A 17 -9.14 -14.85 1.99
CA ASP A 17 -7.84 -15.52 1.85
C ASP A 17 -7.79 -16.63 0.78
N LYS A 18 -8.62 -16.49 -0.27
CA LYS A 18 -8.61 -17.41 -1.39
C LYS A 18 -7.48 -17.08 -2.36
N PRO A 19 -6.72 -18.09 -2.84
CA PRO A 19 -5.71 -17.85 -3.87
C PRO A 19 -6.36 -17.38 -5.18
N LEU A 20 -5.69 -16.46 -5.87
CA LEU A 20 -6.11 -15.99 -7.19
C LEU A 20 -6.03 -17.12 -8.22
N SER A 21 -6.96 -17.12 -9.17
CA SER A 21 -7.07 -18.19 -10.16
C SER A 21 -6.00 -18.09 -11.25
N GLN A 22 -5.72 -19.23 -11.90
CA GLN A 22 -4.84 -19.25 -13.07
C GLN A 22 -5.36 -18.40 -14.24
N ASN A 23 -6.68 -18.27 -14.39
CA ASN A 23 -7.31 -17.43 -15.40
C ASN A 23 -6.99 -15.94 -15.15
N PHE A 24 -6.94 -15.51 -13.90
CA PHE A 24 -6.55 -14.15 -13.54
C PHE A 24 -5.09 -13.87 -13.95
N PHE A 25 -4.15 -14.75 -13.63
CA PHE A 25 -2.76 -14.60 -14.04
C PHE A 25 -2.59 -14.58 -15.55
N THR A 26 -3.33 -15.43 -16.26
CA THR A 26 -3.35 -15.45 -17.73
C THR A 26 -3.86 -14.11 -18.28
N LYS A 27 -4.94 -13.57 -17.70
CA LYS A 27 -5.48 -12.26 -18.09
C LYS A 27 -4.48 -11.13 -17.89
N LEU A 28 -3.77 -11.09 -16.75
CA LEU A 28 -2.75 -10.06 -16.49
C LEU A 28 -1.60 -10.15 -17.50
N ASN A 29 -1.13 -11.35 -17.82
CA ASN A 29 -0.09 -11.55 -18.83
C ASN A 29 -0.57 -11.08 -20.22
N MET A 30 -1.80 -11.41 -20.62
CA MET A 30 -2.39 -10.93 -21.88
C MET A 30 -2.52 -9.39 -21.91
N HIS A 31 -2.90 -8.79 -20.78
CA HIS A 31 -2.98 -7.33 -20.67
C HIS A 31 -1.60 -6.69 -20.86
N ALA A 32 -0.56 -7.22 -20.20
CA ALA A 32 0.82 -6.76 -20.37
C ALA A 32 1.34 -6.93 -21.81
N CYS A 33 1.07 -8.08 -22.48
CA CYS A 33 1.45 -8.32 -23.88
C CYS A 33 0.83 -7.31 -24.85
N ARG A 34 -0.33 -6.73 -24.51
CA ARG A 34 -1.00 -5.68 -25.30
C ARG A 34 -0.54 -4.27 -24.94
N GLY A 35 0.53 -4.13 -24.15
CA GLY A 35 1.05 -2.85 -23.69
C GLY A 35 0.26 -2.23 -22.52
N GLY A 36 -0.65 -2.97 -21.91
CA GLY A 36 -1.35 -2.58 -20.69
C GLY A 36 -0.47 -2.72 -19.46
N ILE A 37 -0.82 -1.97 -18.41
CA ILE A 37 -0.13 -1.97 -17.13
C ILE A 37 -1.12 -2.39 -16.06
N PHE A 38 -0.75 -3.37 -15.25
CA PHE A 38 -1.47 -3.73 -14.04
C PHE A 38 -0.62 -3.35 -12.82
N ALA A 39 -1.23 -2.69 -11.85
CA ALA A 39 -0.58 -2.35 -10.59
C ALA A 39 -1.38 -2.90 -9.42
N ILE A 40 -0.68 -3.47 -8.44
CA ILE A 40 -1.25 -3.80 -7.14
C ILE A 40 -0.84 -2.71 -6.16
N ALA A 41 -1.81 -2.15 -5.39
CA ALA A 41 -1.58 -1.10 -4.41
C ALA A 41 -2.08 -1.56 -3.03
N SER A 42 -1.18 -1.92 -2.13
CA SER A 42 -1.51 -2.55 -0.85
C SER A 42 -0.71 -1.97 0.32
N GLY A 43 -1.25 -2.12 1.52
CA GLY A 43 -0.51 -1.91 2.78
C GLY A 43 0.57 -2.94 3.03
N ARG A 44 0.53 -4.08 2.35
CA ARG A 44 1.54 -5.15 2.51
C ARG A 44 2.91 -4.72 2.01
N PRO A 45 4.00 -5.24 2.63
CA PRO A 45 5.36 -5.06 2.12
C PRO A 45 5.56 -5.72 0.75
N TYR A 46 6.46 -5.12 -0.05
CA TYR A 46 6.79 -5.61 -1.41
C TYR A 46 7.09 -7.10 -1.47
N ASN A 47 7.91 -7.62 -0.54
CA ASN A 47 8.32 -9.02 -0.56
C ASN A 47 7.14 -9.99 -0.34
N GLN A 48 6.13 -9.60 0.44
CA GLN A 48 4.91 -10.40 0.61
C GLN A 48 4.09 -10.42 -0.68
N LEU A 49 3.83 -9.24 -1.28
CA LEU A 49 3.10 -9.13 -2.54
C LEU A 49 3.79 -9.90 -3.66
N LYS A 50 5.11 -9.80 -3.76
CA LYS A 50 5.91 -10.52 -4.76
C LYS A 50 5.80 -12.04 -4.63
N LYS A 51 5.77 -12.56 -3.40
CA LYS A 51 5.57 -14.00 -3.14
C LYS A 51 4.18 -14.46 -3.58
N ILE A 52 3.14 -13.69 -3.26
CA ILE A 52 1.75 -14.00 -3.61
C ILE A 52 1.56 -13.98 -5.13
N LEU A 53 2.13 -12.98 -5.80
CA LEU A 53 1.95 -12.72 -7.23
C LEU A 53 3.17 -13.12 -8.07
N PHE A 54 3.93 -14.13 -7.61
CA PHE A 54 5.21 -14.50 -8.25
C PHE A 54 5.07 -14.86 -9.74
N GLN A 55 3.95 -15.48 -10.15
CA GLN A 55 3.69 -15.90 -11.53
C GLN A 55 3.65 -14.73 -12.53
N VAL A 56 3.31 -13.53 -12.07
CA VAL A 56 3.18 -12.31 -12.89
C VAL A 56 4.09 -11.18 -12.44
N SER A 57 4.98 -11.45 -11.49
CA SER A 57 5.77 -10.42 -10.81
C SER A 57 6.65 -9.57 -11.73
N GLN A 58 7.01 -10.07 -12.92
CA GLN A 58 7.77 -9.34 -13.93
C GLN A 58 6.88 -8.43 -14.82
N ASN A 59 5.56 -8.64 -14.80
CA ASN A 59 4.62 -7.98 -15.70
C ASN A 59 3.71 -6.98 -15.01
N ILE A 60 3.80 -6.87 -13.67
CA ILE A 60 2.96 -5.96 -12.88
C ILE A 60 3.81 -4.98 -12.07
N VAL A 61 3.21 -3.85 -11.74
CA VAL A 61 3.77 -2.86 -10.81
C VAL A 61 3.27 -3.16 -9.41
N PHE A 62 4.17 -3.13 -8.43
CA PHE A 62 3.84 -3.23 -7.01
C PHE A 62 3.92 -1.85 -6.37
N ILE A 63 2.83 -1.39 -5.80
CA ILE A 63 2.75 -0.25 -4.91
C ILE A 63 2.52 -0.83 -3.51
N SER A 64 3.56 -0.86 -2.70
CA SER A 64 3.57 -1.48 -1.37
C SER A 64 3.63 -0.43 -0.26
N ASP A 65 3.45 -0.89 0.97
CA ASP A 65 3.58 -0.08 2.18
C ASP A 65 2.71 1.19 2.12
N ASP A 66 1.42 1.04 1.72
CA ASP A 66 0.46 2.15 1.53
C ASP A 66 0.95 3.27 0.61
N GLY A 67 1.68 2.91 -0.45
CA GLY A 67 2.18 3.86 -1.43
C GLY A 67 3.57 4.41 -1.12
N ALA A 68 4.23 3.93 -0.06
CA ALA A 68 5.58 4.38 0.27
C ALA A 68 6.65 3.82 -0.67
N GLN A 69 6.37 2.72 -1.37
CA GLN A 69 7.30 2.12 -2.34
C GLN A 69 6.58 1.70 -3.62
N MET A 70 7.24 1.88 -4.76
CA MET A 70 6.78 1.35 -6.05
C MET A 70 7.91 0.58 -6.73
N MET A 71 7.62 -0.66 -7.12
CA MET A 71 8.56 -1.59 -7.76
C MET A 71 8.01 -2.11 -9.08
N TYR A 72 8.87 -2.21 -10.09
CA TYR A 72 8.57 -2.86 -11.36
C TYR A 72 9.81 -3.56 -11.90
N LYS A 73 9.66 -4.81 -12.31
CA LYS A 73 10.80 -5.64 -12.79
C LYS A 73 11.99 -5.63 -11.85
N ASN A 74 11.74 -5.73 -10.55
CA ASN A 74 12.72 -5.65 -9.45
C ASN A 74 13.47 -4.29 -9.33
N CYS A 75 13.07 -3.27 -10.10
CA CYS A 75 13.62 -1.93 -9.99
C CYS A 75 12.70 -1.03 -9.16
N VAL A 76 13.29 -0.19 -8.32
CA VAL A 76 12.56 0.86 -7.60
C VAL A 76 12.18 1.96 -8.59
N LEU A 77 10.88 2.19 -8.77
CA LEU A 77 10.39 3.31 -9.58
C LEU A 77 10.15 4.57 -8.73
N TYR A 78 9.77 4.37 -7.48
CA TYR A 78 9.46 5.44 -6.53
C TYR A 78 9.64 4.91 -5.11
N LYS A 79 10.08 5.79 -4.20
CA LYS A 79 10.04 5.55 -2.76
C LYS A 79 9.80 6.87 -2.00
N LYS A 80 9.09 6.77 -0.91
CA LYS A 80 8.86 7.83 0.07
C LYS A 80 9.01 7.23 1.47
N THR A 81 10.21 7.32 2.00
CA THR A 81 10.58 6.76 3.31
C THR A 81 10.26 7.74 4.42
N VAL A 82 10.12 7.23 5.62
CA VAL A 82 10.10 8.03 6.85
C VAL A 82 11.47 8.66 7.04
N ASP A 83 11.49 9.95 7.34
CA ASP A 83 12.73 10.67 7.63
C ASP A 83 13.37 10.12 8.92
N ILE A 84 14.68 9.90 8.91
CA ILE A 84 15.39 9.27 10.04
C ILE A 84 15.20 10.04 11.37
N PRO A 85 15.27 11.39 11.42
CA PRO A 85 14.97 12.13 12.65
C PRO A 85 13.55 11.85 13.19
N ASP A 86 12.55 11.82 12.31
CA ASP A 86 11.16 11.57 12.67
C ASP A 86 10.96 10.12 13.16
N ALA A 87 11.60 9.15 12.49
CA ALA A 87 11.59 7.76 12.91
C ALA A 87 12.19 7.60 14.32
N LYS A 88 13.34 8.25 14.58
CA LYS A 88 13.95 8.24 15.90
C LYS A 88 13.06 8.86 16.97
N ALA A 89 12.49 10.01 16.68
CA ALA A 89 11.61 10.72 17.62
C ALA A 89 10.40 9.87 18.00
N LEU A 90 9.70 9.30 17.01
CA LEU A 90 8.53 8.45 17.25
C LEU A 90 8.89 7.15 17.98
N CYS A 91 9.95 6.45 17.53
CA CYS A 91 10.39 5.21 18.17
C CYS A 91 10.85 5.47 19.64
N SER A 92 11.58 6.57 19.90
CA SER A 92 11.98 6.93 21.26
C SER A 92 10.73 7.18 22.12
N LYS A 93 9.78 7.96 21.60
CA LYS A 93 8.51 8.24 22.31
C LYS A 93 7.73 6.96 22.60
N ALA A 94 7.67 6.02 21.66
CA ALA A 94 7.02 4.74 21.86
C ALA A 94 7.70 3.93 22.98
N LEU A 95 9.01 3.78 22.91
CA LEU A 95 9.79 3.06 23.92
C LEU A 95 9.70 3.70 25.31
N ASP A 96 9.67 5.05 25.40
CA ASP A 96 9.50 5.80 26.66
C ASP A 96 8.14 5.54 27.32
N ASN A 97 7.15 5.15 26.54
CA ASN A 97 5.79 4.83 27.02
C ASN A 97 5.52 3.32 27.07
N GLY A 98 6.54 2.47 27.01
CA GLY A 98 6.43 1.02 27.16
C GLY A 98 5.98 0.26 25.91
N PHE A 99 5.77 0.93 24.76
CA PHE A 99 5.36 0.27 23.54
C PHE A 99 6.53 -0.45 22.84
N THR A 100 6.20 -1.51 22.12
CA THR A 100 7.12 -2.13 21.16
C THR A 100 7.04 -1.39 19.83
N ALA A 101 8.17 -0.90 19.34
CA ALA A 101 8.30 -0.26 18.03
C ALA A 101 9.03 -1.18 17.04
N ILE A 102 8.53 -1.25 15.80
CA ILE A 102 9.09 -2.04 14.71
C ILE A 102 9.25 -1.13 13.49
N CYS A 103 10.42 -1.12 12.88
CA CYS A 103 10.64 -0.46 11.59
C CYS A 103 10.44 -1.47 10.46
N ALA A 104 9.53 -1.17 9.55
CA ALA A 104 9.35 -1.91 8.32
C ALA A 104 10.35 -1.43 7.27
N LEU A 105 11.28 -2.31 6.90
CA LEU A 105 12.30 -2.11 5.89
C LEU A 105 11.91 -2.86 4.62
N ARG A 106 12.67 -2.66 3.54
CA ARG A 106 12.36 -3.31 2.25
C ARG A 106 12.25 -4.83 2.33
N GLU A 107 13.13 -5.47 3.09
CA GLU A 107 13.24 -6.93 3.09
C GLU A 107 12.81 -7.57 4.41
N GLU A 108 12.74 -6.79 5.47
CA GLU A 108 12.41 -7.28 6.81
C GLU A 108 11.71 -6.23 7.66
N ASN A 109 10.98 -6.70 8.66
CA ASN A 109 10.54 -5.89 9.78
C ASN A 109 11.52 -6.06 10.92
N ARG A 110 12.02 -4.96 11.49
CA ARG A 110 13.01 -4.98 12.55
C ARG A 110 12.49 -4.30 13.82
N SER A 111 12.37 -5.07 14.89
CA SER A 111 12.07 -4.51 16.22
C SER A 111 13.18 -3.55 16.65
N VAL A 112 12.80 -2.44 17.25
CA VAL A 112 13.72 -1.36 17.65
C VAL A 112 13.86 -1.35 19.15
N LYS A 113 15.11 -1.37 19.61
CA LYS A 113 15.49 -1.13 21.01
C LYS A 113 16.15 0.24 21.13
N ARG A 114 16.16 0.80 22.35
CA ARG A 114 16.68 2.16 22.59
C ARG A 114 18.13 2.32 22.13
N GLU A 115 18.98 1.37 22.42
CA GLU A 115 20.41 1.39 22.03
C GLU A 115 20.59 1.35 20.51
N GLN A 116 19.59 0.85 19.76
CA GLN A 116 19.66 0.74 18.31
C GLN A 116 19.35 2.04 17.59
N LEU A 117 18.70 3.01 18.25
CA LEU A 117 18.36 4.31 17.65
C LEU A 117 19.61 5.12 17.21
N SER A 118 20.77 4.84 17.79
CA SER A 118 22.04 5.47 17.44
C SER A 118 22.88 4.65 16.45
N LEU A 119 22.49 3.42 16.14
CA LEU A 119 23.30 2.53 15.30
C LEU A 119 23.27 2.91 13.82
N PRO A 120 24.36 2.63 13.07
CA PRO A 120 24.47 2.92 11.64
C PRO A 120 23.35 2.32 10.79
N PHE A 121 22.81 1.13 11.16
CA PHE A 121 21.73 0.51 10.42
C PHE A 121 20.48 1.41 10.41
N PHE A 122 20.13 2.02 11.56
CA PHE A 122 18.99 2.90 11.67
C PHE A 122 19.18 4.17 10.83
N MET A 123 20.42 4.68 10.81
CA MET A 123 20.77 5.91 10.07
C MET A 123 20.76 5.74 8.55
N ASN A 124 20.98 4.52 8.06
CA ASN A 124 21.15 4.23 6.63
C ASN A 124 20.03 3.35 6.04
N SER A 125 18.94 3.09 6.80
CA SER A 125 17.86 2.25 6.36
C SER A 125 16.76 3.04 5.64
N ASP A 126 16.20 2.46 4.59
CA ASP A 126 14.93 2.89 4.01
C ASP A 126 13.79 2.39 4.91
N ILE A 127 13.27 3.24 5.80
CA ILE A 127 12.14 2.92 6.69
C ILE A 127 10.85 3.32 5.98
N PHE A 128 10.00 2.36 5.64
CA PHE A 128 8.72 2.62 4.96
C PHE A 128 7.59 2.86 5.95
N LYS A 129 7.60 2.14 7.08
CA LYS A 129 6.62 2.28 8.16
C LYS A 129 7.27 2.13 9.52
N ILE A 130 6.63 2.73 10.52
CA ILE A 130 6.87 2.45 11.93
C ILE A 130 5.61 1.80 12.47
N ILE A 131 5.74 0.59 12.98
CA ILE A 131 4.65 -0.24 13.49
C ILE A 131 4.76 -0.27 15.00
N ILE A 132 3.71 0.10 15.69
CA ILE A 132 3.60 0.07 17.15
C ILE A 132 2.66 -1.08 17.52
N VAL A 133 3.12 -1.96 18.41
CA VAL A 133 2.28 -3.00 19.02
C VAL A 133 1.54 -2.36 20.18
N LYS A 134 0.21 -2.41 20.16
CA LYS A 134 -0.65 -1.67 21.11
C LYS A 134 -0.83 -2.39 22.45
N ASP A 135 -0.87 -3.72 22.45
CA ASP A 135 -1.12 -4.56 23.65
C ASP A 135 -2.31 -4.05 24.50
N GLY A 136 -3.34 -3.47 23.84
CA GLY A 136 -4.52 -2.90 24.48
C GLY A 136 -4.34 -1.48 25.05
N GLU A 137 -3.15 -0.90 24.96
CA GLU A 137 -2.84 0.43 25.50
C GLU A 137 -3.32 1.57 24.59
N ASN A 138 -3.60 2.73 25.21
CA ASN A 138 -3.97 3.95 24.49
C ASN A 138 -2.76 4.57 23.80
N THR A 139 -2.86 4.77 22.49
CA THR A 139 -1.80 5.31 21.64
C THR A 139 -1.95 6.79 21.28
N ASP A 140 -2.85 7.55 21.91
CA ASP A 140 -3.11 8.95 21.57
C ASP A 140 -1.86 9.83 21.71
N ILE A 141 -0.98 9.52 22.66
CA ILE A 141 0.30 10.21 22.83
C ILE A 141 1.21 10.06 21.61
N LEU A 142 1.16 8.92 20.91
CA LEU A 142 1.94 8.68 19.71
C LEU A 142 1.31 9.36 18.49
N LYS A 143 -0.03 9.35 18.40
CA LYS A 143 -0.77 10.09 17.36
C LYS A 143 -0.51 11.59 17.47
N ALA A 144 -0.54 12.14 18.69
CA ALA A 144 -0.21 13.54 18.93
C ALA A 144 1.25 13.88 18.57
N ALA A 145 2.21 13.01 18.92
CA ALA A 145 3.61 13.18 18.53
C ALA A 145 3.77 13.17 16.99
N ALA A 146 3.10 12.25 16.30
CA ALA A 146 3.17 12.16 14.85
C ALA A 146 2.68 13.42 14.12
N GLN A 147 1.75 14.19 14.71
CA GLN A 147 1.26 15.47 14.14
C GLN A 147 2.35 16.54 14.05
N THR A 148 3.36 16.48 14.91
CA THR A 148 4.51 17.42 14.89
C THR A 148 5.65 16.94 14.00
N LEU A 149 5.55 15.74 13.46
CA LEU A 149 6.52 15.08 12.59
C LEU A 149 5.96 14.98 11.16
N ASN A 150 6.80 14.62 10.19
CA ASN A 150 6.35 14.35 8.82
C ASN A 150 5.69 12.96 8.69
N LEU A 151 4.85 12.59 9.67
CA LEU A 151 4.22 11.29 9.77
C LEU A 151 2.69 11.40 9.71
N ARG A 152 2.05 10.32 9.29
CA ARG A 152 0.61 10.10 9.41
C ARG A 152 0.34 8.67 9.84
N VAL A 153 -0.79 8.45 10.49
CA VAL A 153 -1.34 7.11 10.68
C VAL A 153 -1.75 6.56 9.31
N CYS A 154 -1.25 5.41 8.94
CA CYS A 154 -1.62 4.72 7.70
C CYS A 154 -2.46 3.47 7.94
N TYR A 155 -2.37 2.88 9.13
CA TYR A 155 -3.20 1.75 9.54
C TYR A 155 -3.38 1.76 11.06
N GLU A 156 -4.56 1.34 11.52
CA GLU A 156 -4.85 1.11 12.93
C GLU A 156 -5.91 0.02 13.09
N ASP A 157 -5.62 -0.93 13.96
CA ASP A 157 -6.59 -1.91 14.45
C ASP A 157 -6.46 -2.10 15.99
N LYS A 158 -6.98 -3.20 16.52
CA LYS A 158 -6.90 -3.48 17.96
C LYS A 158 -5.46 -3.76 18.44
N ASP A 159 -4.62 -4.34 17.58
CA ASP A 159 -3.28 -4.85 17.94
C ASP A 159 -2.16 -3.91 17.49
N TYR A 160 -2.37 -3.15 16.39
CA TYR A 160 -1.32 -2.38 15.74
C TYR A 160 -1.74 -0.94 15.42
N LEU A 161 -0.76 -0.05 15.48
CA LEU A 161 -0.83 1.32 14.97
C LEU A 161 0.38 1.55 14.07
N GLU A 162 0.16 1.89 12.80
CA GLU A 162 1.22 2.06 11.82
C GLU A 162 1.31 3.52 11.35
N PHE A 163 2.54 4.00 11.25
CA PHE A 163 2.86 5.32 10.74
C PHE A 163 3.72 5.23 9.50
N CYS A 164 3.44 6.06 8.52
CA CYS A 164 4.28 6.27 7.34
C CYS A 164 4.54 7.76 7.14
N HIS A 165 5.41 8.11 6.16
CA HIS A 165 5.61 9.51 5.80
C HIS A 165 4.28 10.14 5.37
N LYS A 166 4.00 11.40 5.79
CA LYS A 166 2.70 12.07 5.54
C LYS A 166 2.28 12.13 4.08
N GLU A 167 3.25 12.22 3.16
CA GLU A 167 2.97 12.24 1.71
C GLU A 167 2.87 10.84 1.08
N ALA A 168 3.25 9.77 1.81
CA ALA A 168 3.11 8.42 1.29
C ALA A 168 1.64 8.00 1.37
N ASN A 169 1.00 7.79 0.22
CA ASN A 169 -0.33 7.20 0.09
C ASN A 169 -0.50 6.58 -1.29
N LYS A 170 -1.48 5.69 -1.43
CA LYS A 170 -1.73 4.97 -2.69
C LYS A 170 -1.98 5.92 -3.87
N GLY A 171 -2.70 7.03 -3.65
CA GLY A 171 -3.00 8.02 -4.69
C GLY A 171 -1.76 8.72 -5.23
N GLU A 172 -0.85 9.17 -4.36
CA GLU A 172 0.41 9.80 -4.80
C GLU A 172 1.30 8.82 -5.57
N ALA A 173 1.38 7.57 -5.13
CA ALA A 173 2.12 6.54 -5.87
C ALA A 173 1.49 6.30 -7.27
N VAL A 174 0.14 6.22 -7.35
CA VAL A 174 -0.57 6.06 -8.63
C VAL A 174 -0.37 7.28 -9.54
N LYS A 175 -0.37 8.52 -9.03
CA LYS A 175 -0.04 9.71 -9.82
C LYS A 175 1.36 9.61 -10.44
N LYS A 176 2.36 9.16 -9.66
CA LYS A 176 3.72 8.92 -10.18
C LYS A 176 3.75 7.84 -11.26
N LEU A 177 2.95 6.78 -11.09
CA LEU A 177 2.80 5.73 -12.08
C LEU A 177 2.19 6.26 -13.38
N MET A 178 1.10 7.04 -13.29
CA MET A 178 0.44 7.69 -14.43
C MET A 178 1.43 8.59 -15.20
N GLN A 179 2.20 9.42 -14.50
CA GLN A 179 3.22 10.28 -15.09
C GLN A 179 4.29 9.45 -15.84
N LYS A 180 4.81 8.41 -15.18
CA LYS A 180 5.88 7.56 -15.74
C LYS A 180 5.47 6.87 -17.04
N PHE A 181 4.22 6.43 -17.14
CA PHE A 181 3.71 5.69 -18.30
C PHE A 181 2.82 6.53 -19.23
N SER A 182 2.72 7.84 -19.00
CA SER A 182 1.91 8.77 -19.79
C SER A 182 0.46 8.28 -19.94
N VAL A 183 -0.17 7.93 -18.82
CA VAL A 183 -1.57 7.50 -18.73
C VAL A 183 -2.42 8.62 -18.15
N ASN A 184 -3.56 8.91 -18.76
CA ASN A 184 -4.54 9.85 -18.21
C ASN A 184 -5.67 9.12 -17.45
N GLU A 185 -6.49 9.89 -16.74
CA GLU A 185 -7.57 9.38 -15.89
C GLU A 185 -8.61 8.53 -16.63
N ASN A 186 -8.90 8.85 -17.91
CA ASN A 186 -9.89 8.12 -18.72
C ASN A 186 -9.36 6.76 -19.20
N GLN A 187 -8.05 6.57 -19.20
CA GLN A 187 -7.36 5.34 -19.59
C GLN A 187 -7.11 4.41 -18.40
N MET A 188 -7.53 4.81 -17.20
CA MET A 188 -7.28 4.10 -15.97
C MET A 188 -8.58 3.52 -15.39
N LEU A 189 -8.47 2.32 -14.83
CA LEU A 189 -9.45 1.67 -13.96
C LEU A 189 -8.85 1.48 -12.58
N VAL A 190 -9.59 1.84 -11.53
CA VAL A 190 -9.12 1.68 -10.15
C VAL A 190 -10.13 0.88 -9.34
N LEU A 191 -9.62 -0.08 -8.56
CA LEU A 191 -10.41 -1.00 -7.74
C LEU A 191 -9.93 -0.94 -6.28
N GLY A 192 -10.87 -0.82 -5.33
CA GLY A 192 -10.54 -0.70 -3.90
C GLY A 192 -11.78 -0.83 -3.03
N ASP A 193 -11.61 -1.05 -1.73
CA ASP A 193 -12.71 -1.29 -0.79
C ASP A 193 -12.63 -0.46 0.50
N ASN A 194 -11.49 0.14 0.80
CA ASN A 194 -11.25 0.73 2.12
C ASN A 194 -10.85 2.22 2.03
N VAL A 195 -10.88 2.90 3.16
CA VAL A 195 -10.61 4.35 3.29
C VAL A 195 -9.22 4.74 2.77
N ASN A 196 -8.20 3.88 2.95
CA ASN A 196 -6.86 4.11 2.41
C ASN A 196 -6.78 4.06 0.87
N ASP A 197 -7.84 3.55 0.19
CA ASP A 197 -7.96 3.52 -1.27
C ASP A 197 -8.56 4.79 -1.83
N ILE A 198 -9.26 5.60 -1.03
CA ILE A 198 -9.95 6.82 -1.47
C ILE A 198 -9.01 7.73 -2.26
N SER A 199 -7.76 7.84 -1.83
CA SER A 199 -6.76 8.68 -2.51
C SER A 199 -6.48 8.23 -3.95
N MET A 200 -6.45 6.93 -4.25
CA MET A 200 -6.27 6.42 -5.61
C MET A 200 -7.58 6.34 -6.39
N LEU A 201 -8.68 5.98 -5.72
CA LEU A 201 -10.02 5.92 -6.32
C LEU A 201 -10.48 7.30 -6.83
N SER A 202 -10.07 8.38 -6.15
CA SER A 202 -10.42 9.75 -6.53
C SER A 202 -9.72 10.25 -7.81
N LEU A 203 -8.74 9.51 -8.34
CA LEU A 203 -7.98 9.91 -9.53
C LEU A 203 -8.72 9.67 -10.85
N THR A 204 -9.81 8.91 -10.86
CA THR A 204 -10.60 8.59 -12.06
C THR A 204 -12.06 8.42 -11.71
N LYS A 205 -12.94 8.49 -12.71
CA LYS A 205 -14.35 8.09 -12.59
C LYS A 205 -14.57 6.59 -12.88
N ASN A 206 -13.58 5.92 -13.48
CA ASN A 206 -13.65 4.49 -13.74
C ASN A 206 -13.24 3.72 -12.47
N ARG A 207 -14.20 3.52 -11.58
CA ARG A 207 -14.01 2.88 -10.26
C ARG A 207 -14.84 1.63 -10.14
N VAL A 208 -14.27 0.63 -9.49
CA VAL A 208 -14.97 -0.63 -9.19
C VAL A 208 -14.75 -0.98 -7.71
N PHE A 209 -15.83 -1.36 -7.07
CA PHE A 209 -15.86 -1.71 -5.66
C PHE A 209 -16.38 -3.13 -5.47
N PRO A 210 -15.84 -3.94 -4.58
CA PRO A 210 -16.49 -5.15 -4.14
C PRO A 210 -17.72 -4.81 -3.27
N GLN A 211 -18.65 -5.75 -3.11
CA GLN A 211 -19.86 -5.57 -2.29
C GLN A 211 -19.58 -5.29 -0.81
N ASN A 212 -18.42 -5.74 -0.30
CA ASN A 212 -17.98 -5.50 1.08
C ASN A 212 -17.24 -4.17 1.27
N ALA A 213 -17.17 -3.32 0.26
CA ALA A 213 -16.51 -2.02 0.38
C ALA A 213 -17.17 -1.14 1.45
N ARG A 214 -16.35 -0.32 2.12
CA ARG A 214 -16.84 0.63 3.13
C ARG A 214 -17.75 1.69 2.51
N GLN A 215 -18.71 2.19 3.30
CA GLN A 215 -19.67 3.17 2.83
C GLN A 215 -19.00 4.43 2.27
N GLU A 216 -17.93 4.90 2.91
CA GLU A 216 -17.16 6.07 2.48
C GLU A 216 -16.54 5.88 1.08
N VAL A 217 -16.25 4.64 0.70
CA VAL A 217 -15.74 4.28 -0.64
C VAL A 217 -16.90 4.22 -1.64
N LEU A 218 -18.02 3.61 -1.25
CA LEU A 218 -19.23 3.53 -2.10
C LEU A 218 -19.79 4.91 -2.43
N ASP A 219 -19.70 5.86 -1.51
CA ASP A 219 -20.16 7.25 -1.68
C ASP A 219 -19.39 8.02 -2.77
N LEU A 220 -18.21 7.54 -3.18
CA LEU A 220 -17.49 8.10 -4.33
C LEU A 220 -18.20 7.87 -5.67
N GLY A 221 -19.15 6.94 -5.70
CA GLY A 221 -19.83 6.48 -6.92
C GLY A 221 -18.92 5.65 -7.83
N GLY A 222 -19.46 4.59 -8.40
CA GLY A 222 -18.73 3.65 -9.26
C GLY A 222 -19.52 2.37 -9.48
N THR A 223 -18.90 1.34 -10.03
CA THR A 223 -19.51 0.04 -10.28
C THR A 223 -19.24 -0.88 -9.10
N VAL A 224 -20.30 -1.42 -8.50
CA VAL A 224 -20.22 -2.44 -7.45
C VAL A 224 -20.30 -3.82 -8.09
N VAL A 225 -19.38 -4.72 -7.73
CA VAL A 225 -19.30 -6.08 -8.27
C VAL A 225 -19.26 -7.13 -7.15
N GLU A 226 -19.78 -8.29 -7.42
CA GLU A 226 -19.73 -9.42 -6.48
C GLU A 226 -18.32 -10.00 -6.35
N ASN A 227 -17.57 -10.05 -7.46
CA ASN A 227 -16.24 -10.63 -7.52
C ASN A 227 -15.34 -9.79 -8.43
N VAL A 228 -14.37 -9.12 -7.84
CA VAL A 228 -13.42 -8.23 -8.53
C VAL A 228 -12.50 -9.01 -9.47
N GLU A 229 -12.03 -10.19 -9.07
CA GLU A 229 -11.19 -11.04 -9.91
C GLU A 229 -11.92 -11.42 -11.20
N LYS A 230 -13.17 -11.91 -11.08
CA LYS A 230 -14.01 -12.26 -12.23
C LYS A 230 -14.24 -11.06 -13.14
N TYR A 231 -14.55 -9.90 -12.56
CA TYR A 231 -14.73 -8.66 -13.31
C TYR A 231 -13.49 -8.32 -14.16
N ILE A 232 -12.27 -8.43 -13.59
CA ILE A 232 -11.02 -8.16 -14.32
C ILE A 232 -10.81 -9.18 -15.45
N ILE A 233 -11.11 -10.45 -15.22
CA ILE A 233 -10.99 -11.51 -16.26
C ILE A 233 -11.90 -11.20 -17.46
N GLU A 234 -13.11 -10.70 -17.22
CA GLU A 234 -14.13 -10.43 -18.24
C GLU A 234 -13.93 -9.07 -18.96
N LEU A 235 -13.02 -8.21 -18.52
CA LEU A 235 -12.71 -6.94 -19.21
C LEU A 235 -12.28 -7.19 -20.67
N LYS A 236 -12.87 -6.45 -21.60
CA LYS A 236 -12.53 -6.52 -23.05
C LYS A 236 -11.32 -5.69 -23.39
#